data_8b613e59bff50f2b64e8f45027cc8f14
#
_entry.id   8b613e59bff50f2b64e8f45027cc8f14
#
_cell.length_a   1.000
_cell.length_b   1.000
_cell.length_c   1.000
_cell.angle_alpha   90.00
_cell.angle_beta   90.00
_cell.angle_gamma   90.00
#
_symmetry.space_group_name_H-M   'P 1'
#
loop_
_entity.id
_entity.type
_entity.pdbx_description
1 polymer ?
#
loop_
_entity_poly.entity_id
_entity_poly.type
_entity_poly.pdbx_seq_one_letter_code
_entity_poly.pdbx_strand_id
1 'polypeptide(L)'
;MIHSWWVPDFAVKRDAIPGLFTSAWAKTDQPGVYVGACTELCGKDHSRMPVVVEVKEEADYYEWLAGKKAEAVLYESTIGKNWSDSELMAKGEEIYGISCAGCHQAQGEGIAGIFPSLVGSSIVTGPVEDHIGILINGVAGSAMQSFADQLSEVDIAAVIHYKRNSWGNNMNDTVQPLDILNYKQSR
;
A
#
# COMPACT_ATOMS: atom_id res chain seq x y z
N MET A 1 -12.10 -17.72 -3.41
CA MET A 1 -13.20 -17.01 -4.11
C MET A 1 -12.88 -17.07 -5.59
N ILE A 2 -13.90 -17.23 -6.46
CA ILE A 2 -13.73 -17.25 -7.93
C ILE A 2 -14.24 -15.93 -8.47
N HIS A 3 -13.56 -15.36 -9.44
CA HIS A 3 -13.98 -14.21 -10.24
C HIS A 3 -13.98 -14.59 -11.71
N SER A 4 -14.58 -13.77 -12.57
CA SER A 4 -14.51 -13.98 -14.01
C SER A 4 -14.18 -12.67 -14.71
N TRP A 5 -13.07 -12.64 -15.41
CA TRP A 5 -12.69 -11.53 -16.28
C TRP A 5 -13.53 -11.63 -17.57
N TRP A 6 -14.28 -10.58 -17.87
CA TRP A 6 -15.12 -10.52 -19.07
C TRP A 6 -15.09 -9.13 -19.68
N VAL A 7 -14.72 -9.07 -20.94
CA VAL A 7 -14.80 -7.86 -21.77
C VAL A 7 -15.57 -8.22 -23.03
N PRO A 8 -16.82 -7.75 -23.17
CA PRO A 8 -17.71 -8.11 -24.27
C PRO A 8 -17.13 -7.88 -25.65
N ASP A 9 -16.53 -6.71 -25.86
CA ASP A 9 -15.97 -6.28 -27.16
C ASP A 9 -14.84 -7.21 -27.65
N PHE A 10 -14.18 -7.91 -26.74
CA PHE A 10 -13.17 -8.90 -27.08
C PHE A 10 -13.71 -10.31 -27.23
N ALA A 11 -15.01 -10.52 -26.97
CA ALA A 11 -15.64 -11.84 -26.91
C ALA A 11 -14.91 -12.83 -25.99
N VAL A 12 -14.27 -12.33 -24.94
CA VAL A 12 -13.48 -13.14 -23.99
C VAL A 12 -14.12 -13.11 -22.62
N LYS A 13 -14.39 -14.28 -22.11
CA LYS A 13 -14.71 -14.54 -20.71
C LYS A 13 -13.75 -15.61 -20.17
N ARG A 14 -13.14 -15.35 -19.00
CA ARG A 14 -12.23 -16.30 -18.37
C ARG A 14 -12.30 -16.22 -16.86
N ASP A 15 -12.51 -17.37 -16.24
CA ASP A 15 -12.58 -17.47 -14.79
C ASP A 15 -11.18 -17.41 -14.16
N ALA A 16 -11.07 -16.63 -13.09
CA ALA A 16 -9.90 -16.53 -12.22
C ALA A 16 -10.17 -17.42 -10.99
N ILE A 17 -9.59 -18.61 -11.01
CA ILE A 17 -9.80 -19.65 -9.99
C ILE A 17 -8.54 -19.72 -9.11
N PRO A 18 -8.66 -19.64 -7.78
CA PRO A 18 -7.52 -19.75 -6.87
C PRO A 18 -6.71 -21.03 -7.10
N GLY A 19 -5.40 -20.88 -7.21
CA GLY A 19 -4.47 -21.99 -7.42
C GLY A 19 -4.37 -22.47 -8.87
N LEU A 20 -5.09 -21.86 -9.83
CA LEU A 20 -5.00 -22.21 -11.25
C LEU A 20 -4.50 -21.02 -12.08
N PHE A 21 -3.62 -21.31 -13.03
CA PHE A 21 -3.28 -20.36 -14.09
C PHE A 21 -4.26 -20.58 -15.25
N THR A 22 -5.03 -19.56 -15.58
CA THR A 22 -5.90 -19.55 -16.77
C THR A 22 -5.39 -18.51 -17.75
N SER A 23 -5.50 -18.77 -19.05
CA SER A 23 -5.07 -17.86 -20.08
C SER A 23 -6.19 -17.61 -21.09
N ALA A 24 -6.19 -16.40 -21.64
CA ALA A 24 -7.01 -16.00 -22.76
C ALA A 24 -6.22 -15.01 -23.61
N TRP A 25 -6.62 -14.84 -24.84
CA TRP A 25 -6.05 -13.81 -25.70
C TRP A 25 -7.15 -13.12 -26.50
N ALA A 26 -6.93 -11.88 -26.81
CA ALA A 26 -7.77 -11.09 -27.69
C ALA A 26 -6.87 -10.23 -28.58
N LYS A 27 -7.38 -9.89 -29.76
CA LYS A 27 -6.74 -8.94 -30.67
C LYS A 27 -7.78 -7.90 -31.07
N THR A 28 -7.39 -6.65 -31.01
CA THR A 28 -8.15 -5.54 -31.55
C THR A 28 -7.24 -4.64 -32.38
N ASP A 29 -7.76 -4.10 -33.45
CA ASP A 29 -7.04 -3.19 -34.32
C ASP A 29 -7.45 -1.72 -34.08
N GLN A 30 -8.28 -1.46 -33.05
CA GLN A 30 -8.75 -0.12 -32.72
C GLN A 30 -8.32 0.27 -31.32
N PRO A 31 -7.50 1.32 -31.17
CA PRO A 31 -7.26 1.94 -29.88
C PRO A 31 -8.53 2.47 -29.25
N GLY A 32 -8.59 2.43 -27.91
CA GLY A 32 -9.74 2.90 -27.15
C GLY A 32 -9.82 2.29 -25.76
N VAL A 33 -10.89 2.60 -25.06
CA VAL A 33 -11.19 2.09 -23.73
C VAL A 33 -12.33 1.09 -23.82
N TYR A 34 -12.06 -0.14 -23.44
CA TYR A 34 -13.01 -1.26 -23.45
C TYR A 34 -13.39 -1.61 -22.03
N VAL A 35 -14.67 -1.68 -21.75
CA VAL A 35 -15.18 -1.90 -20.39
C VAL A 35 -15.82 -3.27 -20.28
N GLY A 36 -15.48 -3.95 -19.22
CA GLY A 36 -16.06 -5.22 -18.82
C GLY A 36 -16.39 -5.24 -17.33
N ALA A 37 -16.68 -6.42 -16.83
CA ALA A 37 -17.02 -6.62 -15.43
C ALA A 37 -16.62 -8.02 -14.96
N CYS A 38 -16.59 -8.22 -13.65
CA CYS A 38 -16.61 -9.55 -13.08
C CYS A 38 -17.98 -10.21 -13.34
N THR A 39 -17.98 -11.39 -13.94
CA THR A 39 -19.20 -12.15 -14.31
C THR A 39 -19.33 -13.49 -13.58
N GLU A 40 -18.60 -13.67 -12.48
CA GLU A 40 -18.78 -14.77 -11.55
C GLU A 40 -19.13 -14.23 -10.17
N LEU A 41 -20.18 -14.74 -9.54
CA LEU A 41 -20.63 -14.26 -8.23
C LEU A 41 -19.55 -14.48 -7.17
N CYS A 42 -18.92 -13.38 -6.76
CA CYS A 42 -17.73 -13.40 -5.90
C CYS A 42 -17.95 -12.78 -4.51
N GLY A 43 -19.20 -12.47 -4.13
CA GLY A 43 -19.56 -11.95 -2.82
C GLY A 43 -19.85 -10.45 -2.78
N LYS A 44 -19.55 -9.82 -1.66
CA LYS A 44 -19.80 -8.38 -1.47
C LYS A 44 -19.09 -7.57 -2.55
N ASP A 45 -19.78 -6.56 -3.05
CA ASP A 45 -19.31 -5.65 -4.11
C ASP A 45 -19.06 -6.31 -5.49
N HIS A 46 -19.55 -7.53 -5.72
CA HIS A 46 -19.49 -8.21 -7.02
C HIS A 46 -19.92 -7.29 -8.18
N SER A 47 -21.00 -6.53 -8.02
CA SER A 47 -21.52 -5.61 -9.03
C SER A 47 -20.68 -4.34 -9.22
N ARG A 48 -19.67 -4.12 -8.38
CA ARG A 48 -18.76 -2.95 -8.41
C ARG A 48 -17.35 -3.31 -8.82
N MET A 49 -17.17 -4.39 -9.56
CA MET A 49 -15.88 -4.86 -10.07
C MET A 49 -15.79 -4.64 -11.58
N PRO A 50 -15.55 -3.41 -12.05
CA PRO A 50 -15.35 -3.16 -13.47
C PRO A 50 -14.01 -3.71 -13.93
N VAL A 51 -13.95 -4.12 -15.20
CA VAL A 51 -12.73 -4.38 -15.94
C VAL A 51 -12.56 -3.24 -16.94
N VAL A 52 -11.42 -2.59 -16.93
CA VAL A 52 -11.10 -1.53 -17.90
C VAL A 52 -9.83 -1.92 -18.65
N VAL A 53 -9.93 -2.02 -19.97
CA VAL A 53 -8.80 -2.31 -20.84
C VAL A 53 -8.58 -1.11 -21.74
N GLU A 54 -7.45 -0.44 -21.58
CA GLU A 54 -7.02 0.65 -22.44
C GLU A 54 -6.12 0.09 -23.55
N VAL A 55 -6.59 0.15 -24.77
CA VAL A 55 -5.80 -0.20 -25.95
C VAL A 55 -5.22 1.09 -26.54
N LYS A 56 -3.90 1.12 -26.63
CA LYS A 56 -3.14 2.28 -27.12
C LYS A 56 -2.62 2.00 -28.53
N GLU A 57 -2.32 3.06 -29.26
CA GLU A 57 -1.45 2.97 -30.42
C GLU A 57 -0.08 2.41 -30.00
N GLU A 58 0.62 1.75 -30.92
CA GLU A 58 1.86 1.04 -30.61
C GLU A 58 2.93 1.96 -29.99
N ALA A 59 3.08 3.17 -30.54
CA ALA A 59 4.05 4.14 -30.01
C ALA A 59 3.71 4.57 -28.57
N ASP A 60 2.43 4.90 -28.30
CA ASP A 60 1.97 5.32 -26.99
C ASP A 60 2.05 4.19 -25.95
N TYR A 61 1.82 2.96 -26.40
CA TYR A 61 2.02 1.77 -25.55
C TYR A 61 3.48 1.62 -25.10
N TYR A 62 4.44 1.74 -26.03
CA TYR A 62 5.84 1.62 -25.67
C TYR A 62 6.34 2.77 -24.80
N GLU A 63 5.83 3.99 -25.00
CA GLU A 63 6.13 5.12 -24.12
C GLU A 63 5.58 4.87 -22.70
N TRP A 64 4.32 4.49 -22.58
CA TRP A 64 3.71 4.09 -21.31
C TRP A 64 4.49 2.94 -20.64
N LEU A 65 4.86 1.90 -21.39
CA LEU A 65 5.60 0.76 -20.86
C LEU A 65 6.98 1.17 -20.37
N ALA A 66 7.68 2.05 -21.10
CA ALA A 66 8.98 2.60 -20.67
C ALA A 66 8.84 3.36 -19.35
N GLY A 67 7.80 4.19 -19.21
CA GLY A 67 7.48 4.88 -17.97
C GLY A 67 7.23 3.91 -16.81
N LYS A 68 6.43 2.87 -17.04
CA LYS A 68 6.15 1.84 -16.01
C LYS A 68 7.39 1.05 -15.59
N LYS A 69 8.28 0.74 -16.54
CA LYS A 69 9.57 0.11 -16.22
C LYS A 69 10.48 1.02 -15.39
N ALA A 70 10.53 2.31 -15.72
CA ALA A 70 11.30 3.28 -14.95
C ALA A 70 10.76 3.46 -13.52
N GLU A 71 9.43 3.53 -13.36
CA GLU A 71 8.79 3.52 -12.04
C GLU A 71 9.15 2.27 -11.22
N ALA A 72 9.11 1.09 -11.82
CA ALA A 72 9.46 -0.17 -11.15
C ALA A 72 10.93 -0.20 -10.70
N VAL A 73 11.85 0.24 -11.56
CA VAL A 73 13.28 0.33 -11.20
C VAL A 73 13.51 1.33 -10.06
N LEU A 74 12.84 2.48 -10.11
CA LEU A 74 12.92 3.47 -9.03
C LEU A 74 12.36 2.90 -7.72
N TYR A 75 11.22 2.23 -7.77
CA TYR A 75 10.62 1.57 -6.60
C TYR A 75 11.58 0.54 -5.99
N GLU A 76 12.11 -0.38 -6.81
CA GLU A 76 13.06 -1.41 -6.35
C GLU A 76 14.31 -0.79 -5.72
N SER A 77 14.88 0.24 -6.36
CA SER A 77 16.05 0.93 -5.83
C SER A 77 15.78 1.64 -4.51
N THR A 78 14.56 2.15 -4.34
CA THR A 78 14.12 2.87 -3.14
C THR A 78 13.89 1.91 -1.99
N ILE A 79 13.25 0.77 -2.24
CA ILE A 79 13.00 -0.28 -1.24
C ILE A 79 14.28 -0.98 -0.82
N GLY A 80 15.18 -1.27 -1.78
CA GLY A 80 16.47 -1.93 -1.52
C GLY A 80 17.54 -1.02 -0.94
N LYS A 81 17.31 0.29 -0.91
CA LYS A 81 18.24 1.25 -0.31
C LYS A 81 18.29 1.06 1.21
N ASN A 82 19.49 1.02 1.76
CA ASN A 82 19.66 1.14 3.20
C ASN A 82 19.59 2.62 3.61
N TRP A 83 18.45 3.02 4.15
CA TRP A 83 18.18 4.38 4.59
C TRP A 83 18.92 4.67 5.91
N SER A 84 19.59 5.79 5.97
CA SER A 84 20.23 6.24 7.20
C SER A 84 19.20 6.70 8.24
N ASP A 85 19.61 6.69 9.51
CA ASP A 85 18.79 7.17 10.62
C ASP A 85 18.28 8.61 10.37
N SER A 86 19.17 9.50 9.95
CA SER A 86 18.82 10.90 9.69
C SER A 86 17.81 11.08 8.53
N GLU A 87 17.90 10.26 7.48
CA GLU A 87 16.94 10.30 6.38
C GLU A 87 15.56 9.80 6.83
N LEU A 88 15.54 8.71 7.61
CA LEU A 88 14.29 8.14 8.16
C LEU A 88 13.65 9.11 9.16
N MET A 89 14.44 9.72 10.04
CA MET A 89 13.94 10.70 11.01
C MET A 89 13.31 11.90 10.32
N ALA A 90 14.02 12.53 9.37
CA ALA A 90 13.52 13.72 8.67
C ALA A 90 12.23 13.41 7.88
N LYS A 91 12.22 12.30 7.14
CA LYS A 91 11.05 11.89 6.39
C LYS A 91 9.90 11.47 7.31
N GLY A 92 10.20 10.77 8.39
CA GLY A 92 9.22 10.33 9.37
C GLY A 92 8.53 11.48 10.10
N GLU A 93 9.28 12.54 10.41
CA GLU A 93 8.73 13.78 10.97
C GLU A 93 7.74 14.45 10.01
N GLU A 94 8.11 14.56 8.73
CA GLU A 94 7.23 15.10 7.69
C GLU A 94 5.93 14.30 7.60
N ILE A 95 6.02 12.97 7.44
CA ILE A 95 4.85 12.09 7.32
C ILE A 95 4.00 12.11 8.59
N TYR A 96 4.64 12.16 9.75
CA TYR A 96 3.94 12.28 11.03
C TYR A 96 3.09 13.56 11.09
N GLY A 97 3.67 14.68 10.72
CA GLY A 97 2.99 15.98 10.69
C GLY A 97 1.74 15.98 9.80
N ILE A 98 1.83 15.32 8.64
CA ILE A 98 0.75 15.28 7.66
C ILE A 98 -0.34 14.26 8.03
N SER A 99 0.05 13.05 8.44
CA SER A 99 -0.85 11.91 8.51
C SER A 99 -1.25 11.48 9.93
N CYS A 100 -0.50 11.88 10.96
CA CYS A 100 -0.66 11.35 12.32
C CYS A 100 -0.97 12.41 13.37
N ALA A 101 -0.34 13.60 13.26
CA ALA A 101 -0.41 14.64 14.27
C ALA A 101 -1.83 15.18 14.49
N GLY A 102 -2.71 15.11 13.51
CA GLY A 102 -4.10 15.53 13.64
C GLY A 102 -4.87 14.81 14.74
N CYS A 103 -4.53 13.54 15.00
CA CYS A 103 -5.13 12.73 16.06
C CYS A 103 -4.18 12.57 17.25
N HIS A 104 -2.91 12.25 16.99
CA HIS A 104 -1.92 11.93 18.04
C HIS A 104 -1.19 13.15 18.58
N GLN A 105 -1.52 14.36 18.10
CA GLN A 105 -0.92 15.64 18.45
C GLN A 105 0.58 15.75 18.08
N ALA A 106 1.12 16.97 18.08
CA ALA A 106 2.45 17.24 17.52
C ALA A 106 3.61 16.54 18.28
N GLN A 107 3.45 16.27 19.56
CA GLN A 107 4.46 15.61 20.39
C GLN A 107 4.10 14.15 20.72
N GLY A 108 3.15 13.57 20.00
CA GLY A 108 2.72 12.20 20.24
C GLY A 108 1.91 11.98 21.52
N GLU A 109 1.50 13.04 22.19
CA GLU A 109 0.83 13.01 23.49
C GLU A 109 -0.61 12.49 23.43
N GLY A 110 -1.23 12.53 22.22
CA GLY A 110 -2.61 12.12 22.02
C GLY A 110 -3.63 13.03 22.70
N ILE A 111 -4.87 12.56 22.80
CA ILE A 111 -5.96 13.23 23.53
C ILE A 111 -6.58 12.22 24.49
N ALA A 112 -6.48 12.49 25.80
CA ALA A 112 -6.93 11.56 26.82
C ALA A 112 -8.39 11.14 26.61
N GLY A 113 -8.63 9.83 26.58
CA GLY A 113 -9.95 9.23 26.38
C GLY A 113 -10.46 9.23 24.93
N ILE A 114 -9.73 9.84 23.98
CA ILE A 114 -10.13 9.93 22.56
C ILE A 114 -9.07 9.32 21.67
N PHE A 115 -7.84 9.82 21.71
CA PHE A 115 -6.72 9.32 20.91
C PHE A 115 -5.54 8.95 21.81
N PRO A 116 -5.02 7.72 21.71
CA PRO A 116 -3.97 7.25 22.60
C PRO A 116 -2.66 8.04 22.40
N SER A 117 -1.94 8.23 23.50
CA SER A 117 -0.56 8.71 23.45
C SER A 117 0.32 7.68 22.76
N LEU A 118 1.27 8.17 21.95
CA LEU A 118 2.35 7.37 21.35
C LEU A 118 3.60 7.38 22.22
N VAL A 119 3.69 8.34 23.16
CA VAL A 119 4.81 8.47 24.10
C VAL A 119 4.73 7.32 25.11
N GLY A 120 5.73 6.48 25.18
CA GLY A 120 5.79 5.32 26.06
C GLY A 120 4.75 4.22 25.75
N SER A 121 4.06 4.31 24.62
CA SER A 121 3.07 3.31 24.21
C SER A 121 3.71 1.94 24.01
N SER A 122 3.11 0.90 24.57
CA SER A 122 3.58 -0.49 24.41
C SER A 122 3.61 -0.96 22.94
N ILE A 123 2.78 -0.39 22.08
CA ILE A 123 2.82 -0.66 20.64
C ILE A 123 4.02 0.03 19.99
N VAL A 124 4.27 1.29 20.33
CA VAL A 124 5.36 2.06 19.74
C VAL A 124 6.72 1.60 20.23
N THR A 125 6.83 1.22 21.52
CA THR A 125 8.07 0.78 22.16
C THR A 125 8.20 -0.74 22.28
N GLY A 126 7.23 -1.49 21.77
CA GLY A 126 7.23 -2.96 21.75
C GLY A 126 7.85 -3.54 20.46
N PRO A 127 7.49 -4.79 20.11
CA PRO A 127 7.92 -5.42 18.87
C PRO A 127 7.57 -4.57 17.66
N VAL A 128 8.50 -4.46 16.71
CA VAL A 128 8.31 -3.61 15.53
C VAL A 128 7.17 -4.11 14.63
N GLU A 129 6.99 -5.41 14.59
CA GLU A 129 5.94 -6.08 13.81
C GLU A 129 4.53 -5.67 14.27
N ASP A 130 4.32 -5.48 15.56
CA ASP A 130 3.03 -5.01 16.12
C ASP A 130 2.77 -3.57 15.67
N HIS A 131 3.79 -2.73 15.69
CA HIS A 131 3.67 -1.34 15.22
C HIS A 131 3.42 -1.27 13.71
N ILE A 132 4.11 -2.09 12.89
CA ILE A 132 3.84 -2.23 11.46
C ILE A 132 2.39 -2.68 11.26
N GLY A 133 1.95 -3.69 12.02
CA GLY A 133 0.61 -4.24 11.95
C GLY A 133 -0.49 -3.20 12.13
N ILE A 134 -0.33 -2.28 13.10
CA ILE A 134 -1.29 -1.20 13.32
C ILE A 134 -1.37 -0.24 12.12
N LEU A 135 -0.25 0.11 11.49
CA LEU A 135 -0.28 1.00 10.34
C LEU A 135 -0.84 0.32 9.09
N ILE A 136 -0.51 -0.96 8.89
CA ILE A 136 -0.96 -1.71 7.71
C ILE A 136 -2.45 -2.08 7.81
N ASN A 137 -2.93 -2.50 8.98
CA ASN A 137 -4.29 -3.03 9.12
C ASN A 137 -5.27 -2.01 9.73
N GLY A 138 -4.76 -0.96 10.37
CA GLY A 138 -5.57 -0.11 11.24
C GLY A 138 -6.03 -0.85 12.51
N VAL A 139 -6.99 -0.26 13.21
CA VAL A 139 -7.61 -0.86 14.40
C VAL A 139 -9.12 -0.91 14.20
N ALA A 140 -9.65 -2.12 14.08
CA ALA A 140 -11.07 -2.35 13.84
C ALA A 140 -11.95 -1.67 14.90
N GLY A 141 -12.97 -0.96 14.46
CA GLY A 141 -13.91 -0.24 15.34
C GLY A 141 -13.38 1.07 15.91
N SER A 142 -12.23 1.56 15.45
CA SER A 142 -11.63 2.83 15.86
C SER A 142 -11.44 3.80 14.68
N ALA A 143 -11.02 5.03 14.98
CA ALA A 143 -10.64 6.02 13.96
C ALA A 143 -9.25 5.74 13.35
N MET A 144 -8.46 4.81 13.90
CA MET A 144 -7.15 4.43 13.36
C MET A 144 -7.34 3.54 12.13
N GLN A 145 -7.34 4.16 10.98
CA GLN A 145 -7.50 3.49 9.68
C GLN A 145 -6.22 2.80 9.23
N SER A 146 -6.34 1.94 8.21
CA SER A 146 -5.20 1.41 7.47
C SER A 146 -4.53 2.51 6.64
N PHE A 147 -3.21 2.51 6.64
CA PHE A 147 -2.38 3.38 5.80
C PHE A 147 -1.69 2.60 4.66
N ALA A 148 -1.98 1.30 4.51
CA ALA A 148 -1.33 0.43 3.53
C ALA A 148 -1.42 0.92 2.08
N ASP A 149 -2.53 1.56 1.72
CA ASP A 149 -2.80 2.08 0.37
C ASP A 149 -2.54 3.60 0.25
N GLN A 150 -2.24 4.27 1.37
CA GLN A 150 -2.05 5.73 1.42
C GLN A 150 -0.59 6.14 1.52
N LEU A 151 0.24 5.29 2.13
CA LEU A 151 1.65 5.52 2.37
C LEU A 151 2.48 4.43 1.71
N SER A 152 3.59 4.83 1.09
CA SER A 152 4.58 3.88 0.58
C SER A 152 5.28 3.12 1.72
N GLU A 153 5.97 2.03 1.38
CA GLU A 153 6.79 1.29 2.36
C GLU A 153 7.85 2.18 3.01
N VAL A 154 8.40 3.11 2.25
CA VAL A 154 9.38 4.10 2.76
C VAL A 154 8.73 5.04 3.77
N ASP A 155 7.52 5.55 3.46
CA ASP A 155 6.80 6.46 4.35
C ASP A 155 6.39 5.76 5.65
N ILE A 156 5.92 4.51 5.55
CA ILE A 156 5.56 3.70 6.72
C ILE A 156 6.80 3.40 7.57
N ALA A 157 7.90 2.97 6.97
CA ALA A 157 9.14 2.71 7.69
C ALA A 157 9.65 3.97 8.39
N ALA A 158 9.69 5.10 7.68
CA ALA A 158 10.16 6.38 8.21
C ALA A 158 9.30 6.88 9.37
N VAL A 159 7.97 6.83 9.26
CA VAL A 159 7.09 7.30 10.34
C VAL A 159 7.09 6.37 11.55
N ILE A 160 7.30 5.07 11.37
CA ILE A 160 7.51 4.13 12.47
C ILE A 160 8.82 4.45 13.17
N HIS A 161 9.91 4.56 12.40
CA HIS A 161 11.23 4.90 12.93
C HIS A 161 11.20 6.20 13.72
N TYR A 162 10.58 7.26 13.19
CA TYR A 162 10.41 8.54 13.87
C TYR A 162 9.67 8.40 15.21
N LYS A 163 8.52 7.74 15.24
CA LYS A 163 7.74 7.57 16.47
C LYS A 163 8.46 6.75 17.53
N ARG A 164 9.27 5.77 17.13
CA ARG A 164 10.05 4.90 18.02
C ARG A 164 11.24 5.61 18.65
N ASN A 165 11.70 6.72 18.04
CA ASN A 165 12.91 7.43 18.44
C ASN A 165 12.67 8.92 18.77
N SER A 166 11.41 9.34 18.98
CA SER A 166 11.03 10.71 19.32
C SER A 166 10.33 10.80 20.67
N TRP A 167 10.22 12.01 21.21
CA TRP A 167 9.46 12.37 22.43
C TRP A 167 9.82 11.57 23.68
N GLY A 168 11.04 11.07 23.78
CA GLY A 168 11.49 10.21 24.87
C GLY A 168 11.32 8.72 24.60
N ASN A 169 10.66 8.31 23.53
CA ASN A 169 10.82 6.96 22.99
C ASN A 169 12.26 6.86 22.44
N ASN A 170 12.98 5.83 22.82
CA ASN A 170 14.40 5.67 22.46
C ASN A 170 14.70 4.19 22.22
N MET A 171 14.11 3.63 21.16
CA MET A 171 14.26 2.23 20.85
C MET A 171 15.62 1.89 20.24
N ASN A 172 16.29 2.90 19.63
CA ASN A 172 17.57 2.75 18.95
C ASN A 172 17.59 1.64 17.90
N ASP A 173 16.42 1.28 17.36
CA ASP A 173 16.27 0.36 16.26
C ASP A 173 16.01 1.12 14.96
N THR A 174 16.36 0.50 13.84
CA THR A 174 16.15 1.09 12.51
C THR A 174 15.14 0.24 11.75
N VAL A 175 14.02 0.86 11.37
CA VAL A 175 13.00 0.21 10.56
C VAL A 175 13.20 0.59 9.09
N GLN A 176 13.46 -0.39 8.24
CA GLN A 176 13.74 -0.19 6.82
C GLN A 176 12.49 -0.44 5.96
N PRO A 177 12.40 0.15 4.76
CA PRO A 177 11.30 -0.13 3.83
C PRO A 177 11.14 -1.62 3.50
N LEU A 178 12.23 -2.36 3.46
CA LEU A 178 12.22 -3.80 3.24
C LEU A 178 11.49 -4.57 4.34
N ASP A 179 11.54 -4.10 5.59
CA ASP A 179 10.80 -4.72 6.70
C ASP A 179 9.29 -4.61 6.48
N ILE A 180 8.85 -3.45 5.97
CA ILE A 180 7.44 -3.22 5.64
C ILE A 180 7.00 -4.12 4.49
N LEU A 181 7.81 -4.21 3.44
CA LEU A 181 7.53 -5.07 2.29
C LEU A 181 7.44 -6.54 2.71
N ASN A 182 8.40 -7.02 3.48
CA ASN A 182 8.41 -8.40 4.01
C ASN A 182 7.16 -8.69 4.87
N TYR A 183 6.77 -7.74 5.72
CA TYR A 183 5.55 -7.87 6.52
C TYR A 183 4.30 -8.00 5.64
N LYS A 184 4.17 -7.16 4.58
CA LYS A 184 3.05 -7.24 3.63
C LYS A 184 3.01 -8.57 2.87
N GLN A 185 4.15 -9.16 2.54
CA GLN A 185 4.25 -10.42 1.78
C GLN A 185 4.03 -11.68 2.63
N SER A 186 4.20 -11.59 3.94
CA SER A 186 4.07 -12.73 4.86
C SER A 186 2.61 -13.06 5.24
N ARG A 187 1.63 -12.35 4.68
CA ARG A 187 0.19 -12.44 4.99
C ARG A 187 -0.67 -12.63 3.71
#